data_c158814efb44bb199a1d0710b2604bd9
#
_entry.id   c158814efb44bb199a1d0710b2604bd9
#
_cell.length_a   1.000
_cell.length_b   1.000
_cell.length_c   1.000
_cell.angle_alpha   90.00
_cell.angle_beta   90.00
_cell.angle_gamma   90.00
#
_symmetry.space_group_name_H-M   'P 1'
#
loop_
_entity.id
_entity.type
_entity.pdbx_description
1 polymer ?
#
loop_
_entity_poly.entity_id
_entity_poly.type
_entity_poly.pdbx_seq_one_letter_code
_entity_poly.pdbx_strand_id
1 'polypeptide(L)'
;MANNGNLDLTRGDSRLQGKLQDGALDGPVSIQEAGRPQARLGYASGVLHGPSVLYHPNGQVSAHLPYADGRLHGVAQYFAAEGWLQRKVVYREGLMHGEASSYYPDGSLAELELYRDGVRDGLYQRFHGNGQVSHRSRYLNGKPLDDGQGFAEDGRPLDAEGKPISRLRWWWRRWNESAEA
;
A
#
# COMPACT_ATOMS: atom_id res chain seq x y z
N MET A 1 -37.33 -4.25 -21.36
CA MET A 1 -36.25 -4.78 -22.22
C MET A 1 -34.94 -4.46 -21.55
N ALA A 2 -34.11 -5.46 -21.27
CA ALA A 2 -32.80 -5.24 -20.69
C ALA A 2 -31.93 -4.42 -21.64
N ASN A 3 -31.33 -3.35 -21.16
CA ASN A 3 -30.48 -2.47 -21.99
C ASN A 3 -29.06 -3.04 -21.99
N ASN A 4 -28.77 -3.85 -23.01
CA ASN A 4 -27.44 -4.45 -23.22
C ASN A 4 -26.76 -3.73 -24.38
N GLY A 5 -25.49 -3.35 -24.21
CA GLY A 5 -24.76 -2.70 -25.29
C GLY A 5 -23.48 -2.00 -24.86
N ASN A 6 -22.82 -1.39 -25.81
CA ASN A 6 -21.66 -0.56 -25.53
C ASN A 6 -22.12 0.81 -25.02
N LEU A 7 -21.47 1.30 -23.98
CA LEU A 7 -21.64 2.64 -23.46
C LEU A 7 -20.44 3.49 -23.91
N ASP A 8 -20.73 4.64 -24.52
CA ASP A 8 -19.73 5.64 -24.89
C ASP A 8 -20.33 7.02 -24.61
N LEU A 9 -19.89 7.63 -23.51
CA LEU A 9 -20.35 8.92 -23.05
C LEU A 9 -19.22 9.93 -23.12
N THR A 10 -19.49 11.08 -23.75
CA THR A 10 -18.55 12.19 -23.81
C THR A 10 -19.20 13.42 -23.19
N ARG A 11 -18.48 14.11 -22.31
CA ARG A 11 -18.88 15.39 -21.72
C ARG A 11 -17.65 16.29 -21.60
N GLY A 12 -17.60 17.34 -22.45
CA GLY A 12 -16.41 18.15 -22.60
C GLY A 12 -15.23 17.30 -23.04
N ASP A 13 -14.12 17.40 -22.35
CA ASP A 13 -12.90 16.62 -22.61
C ASP A 13 -12.90 15.21 -21.98
N SER A 14 -13.91 14.90 -21.18
CA SER A 14 -14.03 13.61 -20.49
C SER A 14 -14.80 12.60 -21.34
N ARG A 15 -14.27 11.38 -21.44
CA ARG A 15 -14.88 10.24 -22.13
C ARG A 15 -14.92 9.02 -21.23
N LEU A 16 -16.08 8.38 -21.14
CA LEU A 16 -16.29 7.12 -20.46
C LEU A 16 -16.74 6.06 -21.45
N GLN A 17 -16.05 4.93 -21.49
CA GLN A 17 -16.38 3.79 -22.34
C GLN A 17 -16.50 2.52 -21.51
N GLY A 18 -17.51 1.70 -21.82
CA GLY A 18 -17.76 0.46 -21.10
C GLY A 18 -18.83 -0.37 -21.78
N LYS A 19 -19.31 -1.39 -21.07
CA LYS A 19 -20.45 -2.20 -21.51
C LYS A 19 -21.55 -2.15 -20.46
N LEU A 20 -22.77 -2.25 -20.94
CA LEU A 20 -23.96 -2.45 -20.11
C LEU A 20 -24.48 -3.87 -20.31
N GLN A 21 -24.78 -4.52 -19.20
CA GLN A 21 -25.55 -5.76 -19.16
C GLN A 21 -26.71 -5.56 -18.18
N ASP A 22 -27.92 -5.82 -18.65
CA ASP A 22 -29.17 -5.61 -17.90
C ASP A 22 -29.31 -4.18 -17.32
N GLY A 23 -28.80 -3.18 -18.07
CA GLY A 23 -28.83 -1.78 -17.69
C GLY A 23 -27.75 -1.35 -16.68
N ALA A 24 -26.89 -2.26 -16.24
CA ALA A 24 -25.79 -1.99 -15.32
C ALA A 24 -24.43 -2.11 -16.02
N LEU A 25 -23.40 -1.40 -15.54
CA LEU A 25 -22.03 -1.57 -16.00
C LEU A 25 -21.55 -2.99 -15.72
N ASP A 26 -20.95 -3.64 -16.73
CA ASP A 26 -20.39 -4.98 -16.62
C ASP A 26 -19.10 -5.10 -17.45
N GLY A 27 -18.05 -5.63 -16.82
CA GLY A 27 -16.71 -5.72 -17.39
C GLY A 27 -15.89 -4.43 -17.22
N PRO A 28 -14.85 -4.22 -18.03
CA PRO A 28 -13.96 -3.08 -17.92
C PRO A 28 -14.61 -1.77 -18.41
N VAL A 29 -14.43 -0.71 -17.63
CA VAL A 29 -14.81 0.66 -17.95
C VAL A 29 -13.56 1.50 -18.03
N SER A 30 -13.35 2.23 -19.12
CA SER A 30 -12.25 3.17 -19.27
C SER A 30 -12.74 4.61 -19.15
N ILE A 31 -11.97 5.42 -18.42
CA ILE A 31 -12.20 6.86 -18.25
C ILE A 31 -10.98 7.59 -18.79
N GLN A 32 -11.23 8.57 -19.66
CA GLN A 32 -10.20 9.42 -20.25
C GLN A 32 -10.58 10.89 -20.07
N GLU A 33 -9.59 11.75 -19.99
CA GLU A 33 -9.75 13.20 -19.99
C GLU A 33 -8.73 13.82 -20.95
N ALA A 34 -9.19 14.66 -21.87
CA ALA A 34 -8.39 15.24 -22.95
C ALA A 34 -7.55 14.17 -23.70
N GLY A 35 -8.14 12.98 -23.96
CA GLY A 35 -7.50 11.84 -24.61
C GLY A 35 -6.48 11.08 -23.74
N ARG A 36 -6.27 11.46 -22.49
CA ARG A 36 -5.35 10.79 -21.57
C ARG A 36 -6.11 9.81 -20.66
N PRO A 37 -5.59 8.59 -20.41
CA PRO A 37 -6.21 7.66 -19.49
C PRO A 37 -6.17 8.21 -18.06
N GLN A 38 -7.32 8.14 -17.38
CA GLN A 38 -7.45 8.49 -15.95
C GLN A 38 -7.65 7.23 -15.13
N ALA A 39 -8.53 6.32 -15.60
CA ALA A 39 -8.81 5.08 -14.90
C ALA A 39 -9.28 3.99 -15.87
N ARG A 40 -9.01 2.73 -15.47
CA ARG A 40 -9.65 1.54 -16.00
C ARG A 40 -10.22 0.76 -14.81
N LEU A 41 -11.53 0.65 -14.73
CA LEU A 41 -12.24 0.10 -13.60
C LEU A 41 -12.93 -1.21 -13.99
N GLY A 42 -12.88 -2.23 -13.14
CA GLY A 42 -13.64 -3.45 -13.32
C GLY A 42 -15.01 -3.34 -12.66
N TYR A 43 -16.06 -3.75 -13.36
CA TYR A 43 -17.42 -3.80 -12.86
C TYR A 43 -18.05 -5.17 -13.06
N ALA A 44 -18.90 -5.57 -12.11
CA ALA A 44 -19.83 -6.69 -12.26
C ALA A 44 -21.20 -6.22 -11.78
N SER A 45 -22.22 -6.29 -12.67
CA SER A 45 -23.62 -5.89 -12.34
C SER A 45 -23.71 -4.50 -11.69
N GLY A 46 -22.96 -3.52 -12.19
CA GLY A 46 -22.97 -2.13 -11.71
C GLY A 46 -22.11 -1.86 -10.47
N VAL A 47 -21.45 -2.87 -9.92
CA VAL A 47 -20.61 -2.74 -8.71
C VAL A 47 -19.14 -2.91 -9.10
N LEU A 48 -18.24 -2.13 -8.50
CA LEU A 48 -16.78 -2.31 -8.69
C LEU A 48 -16.39 -3.73 -8.28
N HIS A 49 -15.79 -4.47 -9.22
CA HIS A 49 -15.36 -5.84 -9.03
C HIS A 49 -14.17 -6.18 -9.92
N GLY A 50 -13.20 -6.92 -9.37
CA GLY A 50 -11.97 -7.27 -10.09
C GLY A 50 -10.92 -6.15 -10.08
N PRO A 51 -9.92 -6.22 -10.97
CA PRO A 51 -8.82 -5.28 -11.00
C PRO A 51 -9.25 -3.92 -11.55
N SER A 52 -8.80 -2.86 -10.88
CA SER A 52 -8.90 -1.48 -11.33
C SER A 52 -7.53 -0.83 -11.38
N VAL A 53 -7.31 0.03 -12.37
CA VAL A 53 -6.04 0.73 -12.61
C VAL A 53 -6.31 2.22 -12.67
N LEU A 54 -5.55 2.99 -11.91
CA LEU A 54 -5.53 4.45 -11.99
C LEU A 54 -4.24 4.93 -12.65
N TYR A 55 -4.28 6.10 -13.24
CA TYR A 55 -3.13 6.66 -13.96
C TYR A 55 -2.76 8.04 -13.43
N HIS A 56 -1.48 8.35 -13.48
CA HIS A 56 -0.95 9.71 -13.31
C HIS A 56 -1.22 10.57 -14.55
N PRO A 57 -1.16 11.92 -14.43
CA PRO A 57 -1.32 12.82 -15.58
C PRO A 57 -0.31 12.59 -16.71
N ASN A 58 0.86 11.98 -16.42
CA ASN A 58 1.86 11.59 -17.42
C ASN A 58 1.52 10.27 -18.14
N GLY A 59 0.39 9.61 -17.79
CA GLY A 59 -0.07 8.37 -18.38
C GLY A 59 0.52 7.10 -17.76
N GLN A 60 1.43 7.22 -16.80
CA GLN A 60 1.94 6.07 -16.06
C GLN A 60 0.92 5.60 -15.02
N VAL A 61 0.97 4.32 -14.67
CA VAL A 61 0.10 3.74 -13.64
C VAL A 61 0.41 4.39 -12.30
N SER A 62 -0.63 4.86 -11.60
CA SER A 62 -0.54 5.39 -10.22
C SER A 62 -1.00 4.39 -9.18
N ALA A 63 -1.97 3.51 -9.53
CA ALA A 63 -2.39 2.46 -8.61
C ALA A 63 -2.97 1.24 -9.34
N HIS A 64 -2.73 0.06 -8.75
CA HIS A 64 -3.49 -1.17 -9.00
C HIS A 64 -4.35 -1.45 -7.78
N LEU A 65 -5.65 -1.53 -7.95
CA LEU A 65 -6.64 -1.63 -6.88
C LEU A 65 -7.55 -2.83 -7.14
N PRO A 66 -7.45 -3.90 -6.33
CA PRO A 66 -8.36 -5.04 -6.43
C PRO A 66 -9.66 -4.73 -5.68
N TYR A 67 -10.80 -4.90 -6.36
CA TYR A 67 -12.13 -4.76 -5.77
C TYR A 67 -12.88 -6.08 -5.73
N ALA A 68 -13.64 -6.29 -4.66
CA ALA A 68 -14.67 -7.29 -4.56
C ALA A 68 -15.92 -6.61 -3.98
N ASP A 69 -17.06 -6.72 -4.66
CA ASP A 69 -18.37 -6.21 -4.22
C ASP A 69 -18.32 -4.73 -3.76
N GLY A 70 -17.66 -3.89 -4.55
CA GLY A 70 -17.52 -2.46 -4.33
C GLY A 70 -16.49 -2.05 -3.29
N ARG A 71 -15.76 -3.00 -2.69
CA ARG A 71 -14.78 -2.75 -1.64
C ARG A 71 -13.39 -3.22 -2.05
N LEU A 72 -12.35 -2.51 -1.61
CA LEU A 72 -10.97 -2.99 -1.77
C LEU A 72 -10.81 -4.35 -1.07
N HIS A 73 -10.32 -5.35 -1.81
CA HIS A 73 -10.08 -6.69 -1.29
C HIS A 73 -8.89 -7.33 -2.00
N GLY A 74 -7.84 -7.66 -1.25
CA GLY A 74 -6.57 -8.16 -1.77
C GLY A 74 -5.45 -7.12 -1.68
N VAL A 75 -4.44 -7.23 -2.52
CA VAL A 75 -3.23 -6.39 -2.48
C VAL A 75 -3.38 -5.19 -3.41
N ALA A 76 -3.50 -4.00 -2.84
CA ALA A 76 -3.38 -2.74 -3.56
C ALA A 76 -1.91 -2.32 -3.69
N GLN A 77 -1.55 -1.76 -4.84
CA GLN A 77 -0.22 -1.26 -5.14
C GLN A 77 -0.31 0.19 -5.60
N TYR A 78 0.57 1.03 -5.11
CA TYR A 78 0.64 2.46 -5.43
C TYR A 78 2.03 2.77 -5.98
N PHE A 79 2.07 3.54 -7.06
CA PHE A 79 3.29 3.86 -7.80
C PHE A 79 3.52 5.37 -7.84
N ALA A 80 4.77 5.77 -7.85
CA ALA A 80 5.18 7.14 -8.12
C ALA A 80 4.96 7.51 -9.60
N ALA A 81 4.96 8.79 -9.91
CA ALA A 81 4.86 9.28 -11.28
C ALA A 81 6.05 8.86 -12.16
N GLU A 82 7.18 8.50 -11.56
CA GLU A 82 8.37 7.93 -12.19
C GLU A 82 8.26 6.41 -12.42
N GLY A 83 7.18 5.76 -11.93
CA GLY A 83 6.85 4.36 -12.16
C GLY A 83 7.37 3.36 -11.13
N TRP A 84 8.13 3.78 -10.10
CA TRP A 84 8.56 2.87 -9.05
C TRP A 84 7.45 2.62 -8.01
N LEU A 85 7.45 1.43 -7.43
CA LEU A 85 6.47 1.02 -6.42
C LEU A 85 6.71 1.78 -5.10
N GLN A 86 5.78 2.63 -4.71
CA GLN A 86 5.84 3.39 -3.46
C GLN A 86 5.29 2.60 -2.27
N ARG A 87 4.16 1.89 -2.49
CA ARG A 87 3.46 1.23 -1.38
C ARG A 87 2.68 0.01 -1.86
N LYS A 88 2.67 -1.04 -1.02
CA LYS A 88 1.75 -2.18 -1.09
C LYS A 88 0.92 -2.23 0.18
N VAL A 89 -0.36 -2.52 0.07
CA VAL A 89 -1.27 -2.61 1.21
C VAL A 89 -2.22 -3.77 0.99
N VAL A 90 -2.38 -4.62 1.99
CA VAL A 90 -3.40 -5.67 1.97
C VAL A 90 -4.70 -5.12 2.52
N TYR A 91 -5.80 -5.34 1.77
CA TYR A 91 -7.14 -4.96 2.16
C TYR A 91 -8.05 -6.19 2.30
N ARG A 92 -8.96 -6.12 3.26
CA ARG A 92 -10.07 -7.04 3.43
C ARG A 92 -11.33 -6.24 3.67
N GLU A 93 -12.32 -6.39 2.77
CA GLU A 93 -13.63 -5.71 2.84
C GLU A 93 -13.53 -4.18 3.01
N GLY A 94 -12.58 -3.56 2.31
CA GLY A 94 -12.35 -2.11 2.33
C GLY A 94 -11.44 -1.62 3.46
N LEU A 95 -11.07 -2.46 4.41
CA LEU A 95 -10.20 -2.12 5.54
C LEU A 95 -8.78 -2.65 5.33
N MET A 96 -7.77 -1.90 5.72
CA MET A 96 -6.39 -2.39 5.77
C MET A 96 -6.32 -3.59 6.72
N HIS A 97 -5.80 -4.72 6.25
CA HIS A 97 -5.73 -5.95 7.02
C HIS A 97 -4.55 -6.81 6.58
N GLY A 98 -3.59 -7.03 7.47
CA GLY A 98 -2.31 -7.66 7.17
C GLY A 98 -1.22 -6.62 6.95
N GLU A 99 -0.31 -6.89 6.04
CA GLU A 99 0.88 -6.09 5.80
C GLU A 99 0.61 -4.85 4.96
N ALA A 100 1.23 -3.72 5.35
CA ALA A 100 1.43 -2.55 4.53
C ALA A 100 2.92 -2.24 4.47
N SER A 101 3.48 -2.17 3.26
CA SER A 101 4.90 -1.96 3.01
C SER A 101 5.10 -0.72 2.16
N SER A 102 6.00 0.19 2.58
CA SER A 102 6.44 1.33 1.77
C SER A 102 7.89 1.13 1.34
N TYR A 103 8.24 1.64 0.17
CA TYR A 103 9.54 1.42 -0.45
C TYR A 103 10.24 2.73 -0.75
N TYR A 104 11.55 2.70 -0.83
CA TYR A 104 12.38 3.76 -1.40
C TYR A 104 12.38 3.69 -2.93
N PRO A 105 12.82 4.75 -3.64
CA PRO A 105 12.88 4.76 -5.10
C PRO A 105 13.75 3.66 -5.73
N ASP A 106 14.74 3.15 -4.99
CA ASP A 106 15.60 2.03 -5.39
C ASP A 106 14.95 0.65 -5.20
N GLY A 107 13.70 0.62 -4.67
CA GLY A 107 12.94 -0.59 -4.39
C GLY A 107 13.25 -1.23 -3.04
N SER A 108 14.20 -0.70 -2.26
CA SER A 108 14.45 -1.18 -0.90
C SER A 108 13.29 -0.84 0.04
N LEU A 109 13.06 -1.68 1.05
CA LEU A 109 11.98 -1.49 2.03
C LEU A 109 12.26 -0.28 2.92
N ALA A 110 11.32 0.65 3.00
CA ALA A 110 11.41 1.85 3.83
C ALA A 110 10.61 1.71 5.13
N GLU A 111 9.44 1.05 5.05
CA GLU A 111 8.54 0.91 6.19
C GLU A 111 7.69 -0.37 6.08
N LEU A 112 7.48 -1.01 7.21
CA LEU A 112 6.62 -2.17 7.38
C LEU A 112 5.65 -1.93 8.52
N GLU A 113 4.36 -2.10 8.26
CA GLU A 113 3.27 -1.94 9.21
C GLU A 113 2.37 -3.17 9.18
N LEU A 114 1.83 -3.55 10.32
CA LEU A 114 0.79 -4.57 10.39
C LEU A 114 -0.54 -3.94 10.81
N TYR A 115 -1.60 -4.29 10.08
CA TYR A 115 -2.95 -3.81 10.30
C TYR A 115 -3.92 -4.95 10.57
N ARG A 116 -4.89 -4.68 11.42
CA ARG A 116 -6.07 -5.51 11.64
C ARG A 116 -7.31 -4.62 11.62
N ASP A 117 -8.21 -4.90 10.67
CA ASP A 117 -9.50 -4.21 10.53
C ASP A 117 -9.39 -2.67 10.56
N GLY A 118 -8.41 -2.15 9.81
CA GLY A 118 -8.18 -0.72 9.61
C GLY A 118 -7.30 -0.04 10.65
N VAL A 119 -6.92 -0.71 11.73
CA VAL A 119 -6.04 -0.14 12.77
C VAL A 119 -4.69 -0.85 12.82
N ARG A 120 -3.63 -0.14 13.22
CA ARG A 120 -2.31 -0.77 13.43
C ARG A 120 -2.40 -1.80 14.56
N ASP A 121 -2.01 -3.03 14.28
CA ASP A 121 -2.00 -4.13 15.24
C ASP A 121 -0.85 -5.08 14.91
N GLY A 122 0.22 -5.01 15.69
CA GLY A 122 1.43 -5.80 15.50
C GLY A 122 2.69 -4.97 15.36
N LEU A 123 3.65 -5.50 14.63
CA LEU A 123 4.97 -4.91 14.41
C LEU A 123 4.90 -3.70 13.47
N TYR A 124 5.62 -2.65 13.86
CA TYR A 124 5.96 -1.49 13.03
C TYR A 124 7.47 -1.40 12.91
N GLN A 125 7.99 -1.26 11.71
CA GLN A 125 9.41 -1.07 11.44
C GLN A 125 9.64 0.00 10.39
N ARG A 126 10.68 0.79 10.58
CA ARG A 126 11.28 1.65 9.55
C ARG A 126 12.70 1.17 9.28
N PHE A 127 13.16 1.43 8.07
CA PHE A 127 14.47 0.98 7.61
C PHE A 127 15.30 2.18 7.13
N HIS A 128 16.60 2.09 7.29
CA HIS A 128 17.57 2.95 6.61
C HIS A 128 17.69 2.54 5.14
N GLY A 129 18.24 3.41 4.30
CA GLY A 129 18.49 3.12 2.89
C GLY A 129 19.44 1.93 2.65
N ASN A 130 20.23 1.53 3.65
CA ASN A 130 21.07 0.33 3.61
C ASN A 130 20.34 -0.96 4.01
N GLY A 131 19.00 -0.89 4.23
CA GLY A 131 18.14 -2.03 4.60
C GLY A 131 18.20 -2.42 6.08
N GLN A 132 19.00 -1.78 6.91
CA GLN A 132 19.00 -2.00 8.35
C GLN A 132 17.80 -1.32 9.00
N VAL A 133 17.24 -1.95 10.06
CA VAL A 133 16.14 -1.35 10.83
C VAL A 133 16.61 -0.03 11.45
N SER A 134 15.87 1.06 11.21
CA SER A 134 16.11 2.38 11.83
C SER A 134 15.22 2.63 13.04
N HIS A 135 14.04 2.03 13.05
CA HIS A 135 13.10 2.12 14.17
C HIS A 135 12.23 0.86 14.25
N ARG A 136 11.87 0.44 15.47
CA ARG A 136 10.96 -0.67 15.73
C ARG A 136 10.06 -0.32 16.90
N SER A 137 8.77 -0.55 16.75
CA SER A 137 7.79 -0.49 17.84
C SER A 137 6.69 -1.53 17.62
N ARG A 138 5.79 -1.67 18.58
CA ARG A 138 4.62 -2.54 18.48
C ARG A 138 3.35 -1.77 18.78
N TYR A 139 2.28 -2.15 18.11
CA TYR A 139 0.95 -1.59 18.28
C TYR A 139 -0.05 -2.68 18.66
N LEU A 140 -1.02 -2.31 19.46
CA LEU A 140 -2.18 -3.13 19.78
C LEU A 140 -3.43 -2.26 19.68
N ASN A 141 -4.36 -2.64 18.79
CA ASN A 141 -5.61 -1.90 18.56
C ASN A 141 -5.38 -0.39 18.32
N GLY A 142 -4.39 -0.05 17.50
CA GLY A 142 -4.04 1.32 17.11
C GLY A 142 -3.19 2.09 18.12
N LYS A 143 -2.94 1.55 19.31
CA LYS A 143 -2.14 2.20 20.37
C LYS A 143 -0.73 1.62 20.40
N PRO A 144 0.31 2.47 20.52
CA PRO A 144 1.66 1.98 20.74
C PRO A 144 1.76 1.28 22.11
N LEU A 145 2.46 0.15 22.16
CA LEU A 145 2.74 -0.60 23.40
C LEU A 145 4.01 -0.14 24.08
N ASP A 146 4.88 0.55 23.35
CA ASP A 146 6.17 1.06 23.82
C ASP A 146 6.52 2.37 23.07
N ASP A 147 7.54 3.08 23.54
CA ASP A 147 8.07 4.28 22.89
C ASP A 147 8.86 3.95 21.61
N GLY A 148 9.04 2.66 21.34
CA GLY A 148 9.83 2.15 20.23
C GLY A 148 11.34 2.24 20.47
N GLN A 149 12.10 1.49 19.67
CA GLN A 149 13.55 1.45 19.70
C GLN A 149 14.12 1.97 18.38
N GLY A 150 14.92 3.02 18.46
CA GLY A 150 15.71 3.52 17.34
C GLY A 150 17.03 2.75 17.20
N PHE A 151 17.53 2.68 15.96
CA PHE A 151 18.79 2.03 15.61
C PHE A 151 19.61 2.91 14.64
N ALA A 152 20.92 2.89 14.80
CA ALA A 152 21.85 3.47 13.87
C ALA A 152 21.98 2.62 12.59
N GLU A 153 22.58 3.17 11.53
CA GLU A 153 22.80 2.47 10.26
C GLU A 153 23.68 1.20 10.39
N ASP A 154 24.47 1.09 11.43
CA ASP A 154 25.27 -0.10 11.73
C ASP A 154 24.51 -1.11 12.62
N GLY A 155 23.21 -0.87 12.87
CA GLY A 155 22.30 -1.74 13.64
C GLY A 155 22.42 -1.61 15.16
N ARG A 156 23.25 -0.70 15.67
CA ARG A 156 23.33 -0.48 17.13
C ARG A 156 22.10 0.27 17.63
N PRO A 157 21.48 -0.17 18.74
CA PRO A 157 20.40 0.57 19.37
C PRO A 157 20.84 1.99 19.76
N LEU A 158 19.91 2.93 19.65
CA LEU A 158 20.08 4.29 20.17
C LEU A 158 19.70 4.34 21.65
N ASP A 159 20.41 5.16 22.43
CA ASP A 159 20.04 5.51 23.80
C ASP A 159 18.93 6.58 23.84
N ALA A 160 18.55 7.02 25.04
CA ALA A 160 17.51 8.02 25.25
C ALA A 160 17.86 9.40 24.62
N GLU A 161 19.14 9.70 24.43
CA GLU A 161 19.65 10.91 23.80
C GLU A 161 19.79 10.75 22.27
N GLY A 162 19.38 9.60 21.70
CA GLY A 162 19.45 9.31 20.26
C GLY A 162 20.86 8.97 19.76
N LYS A 163 21.80 8.62 20.66
CA LYS A 163 23.16 8.23 20.31
C LYS A 163 23.33 6.71 20.27
N PRO A 164 24.10 6.17 19.31
CA PRO A 164 24.37 4.73 19.29
C PRO A 164 25.10 4.28 20.54
N ILE A 165 24.62 3.22 21.20
CA ILE A 165 25.35 2.61 22.31
C ILE A 165 26.74 2.16 21.89
N SER A 166 27.70 2.08 22.82
CA SER A 166 29.06 1.66 22.51
C SER A 166 29.07 0.24 21.90
N ARG A 167 30.03 -0.01 20.98
CA ARG A 167 30.16 -1.33 20.32
C ARG A 167 30.37 -2.46 21.30
N LEU A 168 31.12 -2.24 22.39
CA LEU A 168 31.37 -3.23 23.44
C LEU A 168 30.05 -3.60 24.16
N ARG A 169 29.23 -2.58 24.54
CA ARG A 169 27.94 -2.80 25.23
C ARG A 169 26.94 -3.49 24.31
N TRP A 170 26.93 -3.16 22.98
CA TRP A 170 26.08 -3.81 22.00
C TRP A 170 26.48 -5.27 21.79
N TRP A 171 27.78 -5.56 21.63
CA TRP A 171 28.31 -6.92 21.49
C TRP A 171 27.97 -7.79 22.68
N TRP A 172 28.11 -7.24 23.90
CA TRP A 172 27.79 -7.95 25.15
C TRP A 172 26.29 -8.29 25.26
N ARG A 173 25.38 -7.39 24.86
CA ARG A 173 23.94 -7.67 24.79
C ARG A 173 23.62 -8.81 23.82
N ARG A 174 24.14 -8.78 22.60
CA ARG A 174 23.94 -9.86 21.62
C ARG A 174 24.43 -11.21 22.10
N TRP A 175 25.55 -11.24 22.83
CA TRP A 175 26.08 -12.48 23.39
C TRP A 175 25.13 -13.09 24.42
N ASN A 176 24.55 -12.28 25.34
CA ASN A 176 23.62 -12.76 26.35
C ASN A 176 22.27 -13.19 25.77
N GLU A 177 21.70 -12.45 24.79
CA GLU A 177 20.45 -12.82 24.11
C GLU A 177 20.57 -14.15 23.34
N SER A 178 21.76 -14.48 22.82
CA SER A 178 22.01 -15.75 22.12
C SER A 178 22.23 -16.93 23.09
N ALA A 179 22.45 -16.69 24.37
CA ALA A 179 22.65 -17.71 25.39
C ALA A 179 21.35 -18.15 26.08
N GLU A 180 20.24 -17.39 25.87
CA GLU A 180 18.91 -17.67 26.44
C GLU A 180 17.93 -18.27 25.40
N ALA A 181 18.35 -18.48 24.14
CA ALA A 181 17.57 -19.07 23.05
C ALA A 181 18.01 -20.50 22.76
#